data_9b263f732220e6f1f8f1db0386a1bc5f
#
_entry.id   9b263f732220e6f1f8f1db0386a1bc5f
#
_cell.length_a   1.000
_cell.length_b   1.000
_cell.length_c   1.000
_cell.angle_alpha   90.00
_cell.angle_beta   90.00
_cell.angle_gamma   90.00
#
_symmetry.space_group_name_H-M   'P 1'
#
loop_
_entity.id
_entity.type
_entity.pdbx_description
1 polymer ?
#
loop_
_entity_poly.entity_id
_entity_poly.type
_entity_poly.pdbx_seq_one_letter_code
_entity_poly.pdbx_strand_id
1 'polypeptide(L)'
;MESLIKATKNQDFPASILVVLTDNESAPGIQLAKNHYVPVKIFDKKKFSRSEFETNSQKILLNYKIELICLAGFMQILSKKFVYSWQNRIINIHPSYLPKNKGLNPQKRVINEKASYTGCTVHFVNEKIDDGEIILQEKVKVMHNDNVQTLSDRILEKEHIIYPRALKKIASEIKNL
;
A
#
# COMPACT_ATOMS: atom_id res chain seq x y z
N MET A 1 4.95 -0.71 4.74
CA MET A 1 6.16 -1.04 3.98
C MET A 1 7.09 -1.97 4.76
N GLU A 2 7.57 -1.63 5.95
CA GLU A 2 8.50 -2.48 6.71
C GLU A 2 8.01 -3.91 6.95
N SER A 3 6.72 -4.10 7.25
CA SER A 3 6.10 -5.41 7.40
C SER A 3 6.21 -6.29 6.15
N LEU A 4 6.12 -5.69 4.95
CA LEU A 4 6.34 -6.39 3.68
C LEU A 4 7.80 -6.80 3.52
N ILE A 5 8.75 -5.88 3.79
CA ILE A 5 10.18 -6.19 3.69
C ILE A 5 10.57 -7.32 4.65
N LYS A 6 10.08 -7.26 5.90
CA LYS A 6 10.36 -8.31 6.89
C LYS A 6 9.78 -9.67 6.48
N ALA A 7 8.55 -9.69 5.99
CA ALA A 7 7.90 -10.92 5.54
C ALA A 7 8.62 -11.57 4.35
N THR A 8 9.06 -10.76 3.38
CA THR A 8 9.75 -11.25 2.17
C THR A 8 11.20 -11.70 2.39
N LYS A 9 11.76 -11.51 3.61
CA LYS A 9 13.06 -12.07 3.97
C LYS A 9 13.01 -13.57 4.30
N ASN A 10 11.83 -14.10 4.57
CA ASN A 10 11.67 -15.54 4.75
C ASN A 10 11.88 -16.24 3.40
N GLN A 11 12.74 -17.27 3.37
CA GLN A 11 13.08 -18.02 2.15
C GLN A 11 11.88 -18.69 1.49
N ASP A 12 10.87 -19.07 2.29
CA ASP A 12 9.62 -19.68 1.81
C ASP A 12 8.58 -18.66 1.32
N PHE A 13 8.91 -17.35 1.37
CA PHE A 13 7.98 -16.34 0.90
C PHE A 13 8.07 -16.23 -0.64
N PRO A 14 6.92 -16.25 -1.36
CA PRO A 14 6.92 -16.35 -2.84
C PRO A 14 7.30 -15.06 -3.57
N ALA A 15 7.73 -14.02 -2.86
CA ALA A 15 8.12 -12.73 -3.43
C ALA A 15 9.31 -12.12 -2.70
N SER A 16 9.99 -11.16 -3.36
CA SER A 16 11.06 -10.36 -2.80
C SER A 16 10.83 -8.87 -3.10
N ILE A 17 11.17 -7.99 -2.15
CA ILE A 17 11.14 -6.55 -2.39
C ILE A 17 12.46 -6.13 -3.03
N LEU A 18 12.42 -5.73 -4.29
CA LEU A 18 13.61 -5.42 -5.08
C LEU A 18 13.98 -3.94 -5.04
N VAL A 19 12.98 -3.05 -4.89
CA VAL A 19 13.19 -1.59 -4.86
C VAL A 19 12.04 -0.91 -4.12
N VAL A 20 12.34 0.17 -3.46
CA VAL A 20 11.36 1.12 -2.90
C VAL A 20 11.41 2.40 -3.72
N LEU A 21 10.26 2.86 -4.19
CA LEU A 21 10.08 4.15 -4.85
C LEU A 21 9.35 5.08 -3.90
N THR A 22 9.74 6.35 -3.85
CA THR A 22 9.05 7.36 -3.05
C THR A 22 9.01 8.71 -3.77
N ASP A 23 7.92 9.45 -3.54
CA ASP A 23 7.68 10.81 -4.01
C ASP A 23 8.01 11.87 -2.94
N ASN A 24 8.66 11.47 -1.84
CA ASN A 24 9.00 12.34 -0.72
C ASN A 24 10.41 12.01 -0.21
N GLU A 25 11.34 12.95 -0.35
CA GLU A 25 12.73 12.79 0.11
C GLU A 25 12.88 12.69 1.65
N SER A 26 11.85 13.13 2.39
CA SER A 26 11.80 13.07 3.86
C SER A 26 11.00 11.87 4.39
N ALA A 27 10.60 10.93 3.54
CA ALA A 27 9.79 9.79 3.98
C ALA A 27 10.56 8.89 4.96
N PRO A 28 10.03 8.60 6.16
CA PRO A 28 10.68 7.72 7.14
C PRO A 28 11.01 6.33 6.57
N GLY A 29 10.23 5.89 5.60
CA GLY A 29 10.43 4.62 4.89
C GLY A 29 11.77 4.50 4.15
N ILE A 30 12.43 5.62 3.81
CA ILE A 30 13.73 5.62 3.16
C ILE A 30 14.77 4.96 4.06
N GLN A 31 14.84 5.39 5.32
CA GLN A 31 15.81 4.83 6.26
C GLN A 31 15.49 3.37 6.60
N LEU A 32 14.22 3.03 6.74
CA LEU A 32 13.78 1.64 6.94
C LEU A 32 14.20 0.73 5.79
N ALA A 33 14.00 1.15 4.52
CA ALA A 33 14.43 0.38 3.37
C ALA A 33 15.97 0.20 3.34
N LYS A 34 16.71 1.28 3.58
CA LYS A 34 18.19 1.23 3.65
C LYS A 34 18.70 0.29 4.74
N ASN A 35 18.10 0.30 5.93
CA ASN A 35 18.46 -0.60 7.05
C ASN A 35 18.22 -2.08 6.68
N HIS A 36 17.33 -2.34 5.73
CA HIS A 36 17.07 -3.66 5.21
C HIS A 36 17.82 -4.00 3.91
N TYR A 37 18.74 -3.13 3.46
CA TYR A 37 19.50 -3.24 2.21
C TYR A 37 18.64 -3.26 0.95
N VAL A 38 17.45 -2.64 1.01
CA VAL A 38 16.59 -2.50 -0.17
C VAL A 38 16.91 -1.18 -0.88
N PRO A 39 17.24 -1.21 -2.19
CA PRO A 39 17.48 -0.01 -2.98
C PRO A 39 16.30 0.97 -2.92
N VAL A 40 16.62 2.28 -2.78
CA VAL A 40 15.61 3.34 -2.77
C VAL A 40 15.85 4.28 -3.94
N LYS A 41 14.77 4.64 -4.65
CA LYS A 41 14.75 5.68 -5.69
C LYS A 41 13.75 6.76 -5.28
N ILE A 42 14.21 8.01 -5.34
CA ILE A 42 13.45 9.18 -4.88
C ILE A 42 13.14 10.06 -6.08
N PHE A 43 11.86 10.33 -6.31
CA PHE A 43 11.36 11.28 -7.30
C PHE A 43 10.44 12.28 -6.58
N ASP A 44 11.06 13.20 -5.81
CA ASP A 44 10.36 14.11 -4.93
C ASP A 44 9.32 14.94 -5.69
N LYS A 45 8.08 14.92 -5.22
CA LYS A 45 6.94 15.65 -5.80
C LYS A 45 7.11 17.16 -5.86
N LYS A 46 8.09 17.72 -5.13
CA LYS A 46 8.45 19.13 -5.23
C LYS A 46 9.28 19.45 -6.48
N LYS A 47 9.94 18.43 -7.05
CA LYS A 47 10.86 18.54 -8.20
C LYS A 47 10.33 17.85 -9.44
N PHE A 48 9.45 16.87 -9.28
CA PHE A 48 8.90 16.05 -10.35
C PHE A 48 7.37 16.17 -10.39
N SER A 49 6.82 16.41 -11.55
CA SER A 49 5.39 16.27 -11.79
C SER A 49 4.95 14.81 -11.66
N ARG A 50 3.64 14.57 -11.51
CA ARG A 50 3.09 13.22 -11.50
C ARG A 50 3.49 12.42 -12.75
N SER A 51 3.46 13.04 -13.93
CA SER A 51 3.83 12.38 -15.18
C SER A 51 5.29 11.96 -15.22
N GLU A 52 6.20 12.80 -14.72
CA GLU A 52 7.63 12.50 -14.61
C GLU A 52 7.88 11.40 -13.57
N PHE A 53 7.19 11.48 -12.41
CA PHE A 53 7.24 10.43 -11.40
C PHE A 53 6.84 9.07 -12.01
N GLU A 54 5.69 9.00 -12.68
CA GLU A 54 5.20 7.77 -13.30
C GLU A 54 6.14 7.26 -14.40
N THR A 55 6.66 8.17 -15.25
CA THR A 55 7.58 7.80 -16.33
C THR A 55 8.90 7.24 -15.79
N ASN A 56 9.47 7.89 -14.78
CA ASN A 56 10.71 7.43 -14.15
C ASN A 56 10.49 6.14 -13.36
N SER A 57 9.37 6.05 -12.64
CA SER A 57 8.97 4.82 -11.93
C SER A 57 8.83 3.65 -12.91
N GLN A 58 8.14 3.85 -14.03
CA GLN A 58 7.97 2.82 -15.06
C GLN A 58 9.30 2.26 -15.56
N LYS A 59 10.30 3.13 -15.85
CA LYS A 59 11.64 2.71 -16.28
C LYS A 59 12.33 1.85 -15.22
N ILE A 60 12.25 2.26 -13.94
CA ILE A 60 12.84 1.52 -12.83
C ILE A 60 12.15 0.16 -12.64
N LEU A 61 10.83 0.15 -12.63
CA LEU A 61 10.05 -1.07 -12.45
C LEU A 61 10.35 -2.10 -13.55
N LEU A 62 10.46 -1.66 -14.80
CA LEU A 62 10.84 -2.52 -15.92
C LEU A 62 12.28 -3.03 -15.80
N ASN A 63 13.24 -2.16 -15.45
CA ASN A 63 14.64 -2.54 -15.27
C ASN A 63 14.82 -3.59 -14.18
N TYR A 64 14.05 -3.49 -13.08
CA TYR A 64 14.04 -4.47 -12.00
C TYR A 64 13.16 -5.69 -12.28
N LYS A 65 12.52 -5.74 -13.45
CA LYS A 65 11.57 -6.81 -13.84
C LYS A 65 10.50 -7.02 -12.77
N ILE A 66 9.92 -5.91 -12.27
CA ILE A 66 8.89 -5.96 -11.24
C ILE A 66 7.62 -6.60 -11.81
N GLU A 67 7.04 -7.52 -11.09
CA GLU A 67 5.79 -8.19 -11.44
C GLU A 67 4.58 -7.62 -10.70
N LEU A 68 4.78 -7.12 -9.46
CA LEU A 68 3.72 -6.58 -8.61
C LEU A 68 4.19 -5.30 -7.90
N ILE A 69 3.32 -4.31 -7.82
CA ILE A 69 3.53 -3.05 -7.10
C ILE A 69 2.69 -3.04 -5.84
N CYS A 70 3.32 -2.76 -4.69
CA CYS A 70 2.64 -2.60 -3.40
C CYS A 70 2.64 -1.13 -2.99
N LEU A 71 1.48 -0.47 -2.97
CA LEU A 71 1.36 0.90 -2.47
C LEU A 71 1.25 0.88 -0.94
N ALA A 72 2.12 1.63 -0.28
CA ALA A 72 2.18 1.71 1.19
C ALA A 72 2.34 3.17 1.62
N GLY A 73 1.26 3.81 2.02
CA GLY A 73 1.25 5.23 2.36
C GLY A 73 1.48 6.16 1.16
N PHE A 74 1.17 5.71 -0.04
CA PHE A 74 1.25 6.51 -1.26
C PHE A 74 -0.03 7.35 -1.41
N MET A 75 0.13 8.68 -1.45
CA MET A 75 -1.01 9.62 -1.36
C MET A 75 -1.36 10.28 -2.70
N GLN A 76 -0.63 10.00 -3.77
CA GLN A 76 -0.97 10.53 -5.09
C GLN A 76 -1.95 9.60 -5.82
N ILE A 77 -2.77 10.19 -6.69
CA ILE A 77 -3.62 9.43 -7.61
C ILE A 77 -2.79 9.09 -8.85
N LEU A 78 -2.61 7.81 -9.12
CA LEU A 78 -1.95 7.32 -10.34
C LEU A 78 -2.81 7.64 -11.57
N SER A 79 -2.14 7.91 -12.70
CA SER A 79 -2.86 8.13 -13.95
C SER A 79 -3.52 6.84 -14.45
N LYS A 80 -4.62 6.98 -15.20
CA LYS A 80 -5.29 5.84 -15.86
C LYS A 80 -4.30 5.04 -16.73
N LYS A 81 -3.41 5.74 -17.44
CA LYS A 81 -2.37 5.11 -18.28
C LYS A 81 -1.45 4.22 -17.47
N PHE A 82 -0.97 4.70 -16.32
CA PHE A 82 -0.08 3.93 -15.45
C PHE A 82 -0.83 2.73 -14.85
N VAL A 83 -2.02 2.95 -14.32
CA VAL A 83 -2.86 1.86 -13.76
C VAL A 83 -3.15 0.79 -14.83
N TYR A 84 -3.49 1.19 -16.05
CA TYR A 84 -3.75 0.26 -17.15
C TYR A 84 -2.51 -0.57 -17.52
N SER A 85 -1.31 0.07 -17.56
CA SER A 85 -0.04 -0.64 -17.83
C SER A 85 0.29 -1.69 -16.77
N TRP A 86 -0.25 -1.54 -15.57
CA TRP A 86 -0.07 -2.44 -14.44
C TRP A 86 -1.38 -3.06 -13.97
N GLN A 87 -2.33 -3.27 -14.88
CA GLN A 87 -3.64 -3.83 -14.55
C GLN A 87 -3.47 -5.17 -13.80
N ASN A 88 -4.20 -5.32 -12.69
CA ASN A 88 -4.12 -6.47 -11.78
C ASN A 88 -2.72 -6.74 -11.18
N ARG A 89 -1.82 -5.74 -11.24
CA ARG A 89 -0.45 -5.81 -10.71
C ARG A 89 -0.08 -4.63 -9.80
N ILE A 90 -1.09 -3.91 -9.31
CA ILE A 90 -0.91 -2.90 -8.26
C ILE A 90 -1.88 -3.25 -7.15
N ILE A 91 -1.36 -3.41 -5.93
CA ILE A 91 -2.18 -3.59 -4.73
C ILE A 91 -1.96 -2.43 -3.76
N ASN A 92 -3.01 -2.06 -3.05
CA ASN A 92 -2.97 -1.00 -2.04
C ASN A 92 -3.54 -1.49 -0.72
N ILE A 93 -3.07 -0.91 0.38
CA ILE A 93 -3.69 -1.05 1.69
C ILE A 93 -4.38 0.25 2.07
N HIS A 94 -5.66 0.15 2.43
CA HIS A 94 -6.49 1.29 2.82
C HIS A 94 -6.99 1.13 4.25
N PRO A 95 -6.86 2.15 5.13
CA PRO A 95 -7.20 2.06 6.55
C PRO A 95 -8.70 2.22 6.82
N SER A 96 -9.53 1.51 6.06
CA SER A 96 -10.96 1.34 6.35
C SER A 96 -11.47 -0.02 5.90
N TYR A 97 -12.64 -0.41 6.41
CA TYR A 97 -13.36 -1.61 5.95
C TYR A 97 -14.19 -1.25 4.73
N LEU A 98 -13.59 -1.37 3.53
CA LEU A 98 -14.26 -1.03 2.26
C LEU A 98 -15.54 -1.85 2.05
N PRO A 99 -16.54 -1.32 1.35
CA PRO A 99 -16.53 -0.07 0.56
C PRO A 99 -16.78 1.21 1.37
N LYS A 100 -16.86 1.15 2.71
CA LYS A 100 -17.09 2.33 3.55
C LYS A 100 -15.79 3.14 3.70
N ASN A 101 -15.97 4.47 3.81
CA ASN A 101 -14.89 5.40 4.13
C ASN A 101 -13.70 5.37 3.14
N LYS A 102 -13.98 5.32 1.81
CA LYS A 102 -13.00 5.49 0.74
C LYS A 102 -12.31 6.86 0.81
N GLY A 103 -11.09 6.99 0.30
CA GLY A 103 -10.35 8.25 0.21
C GLY A 103 -9.75 8.71 1.54
N LEU A 104 -9.49 10.02 1.66
CA LEU A 104 -8.71 10.61 2.75
C LEU A 104 -9.44 10.61 4.10
N ASN A 105 -8.65 10.56 5.18
CA ASN A 105 -9.10 10.68 6.58
C ASN A 105 -10.24 9.72 6.98
N PRO A 106 -10.19 8.42 6.65
CA PRO A 106 -11.27 7.49 6.96
C PRO A 106 -11.52 7.37 8.46
N GLN A 107 -10.48 7.39 9.32
CA GLN A 107 -10.62 7.28 10.77
C GLN A 107 -11.45 8.42 11.37
N LYS A 108 -11.23 9.66 10.90
CA LYS A 108 -12.01 10.82 11.34
C LYS A 108 -13.50 10.66 11.00
N ARG A 109 -13.81 10.14 9.81
CA ARG A 109 -15.21 9.88 9.41
C ARG A 109 -15.84 8.79 10.26
N VAL A 110 -15.15 7.68 10.45
CA VAL A 110 -15.58 6.57 11.31
C VAL A 110 -15.95 7.03 12.72
N ILE A 111 -15.11 7.88 13.33
CA ILE A 111 -15.38 8.44 14.67
C ILE A 111 -16.60 9.37 14.66
N ASN A 112 -16.68 10.27 13.66
CA ASN A 112 -17.82 11.19 13.54
C ASN A 112 -19.15 10.46 13.30
N GLU A 113 -19.13 9.36 12.55
CA GLU A 113 -20.27 8.49 12.27
C GLU A 113 -20.64 7.60 13.46
N LYS A 114 -19.85 7.63 14.54
CA LYS A 114 -20.00 6.74 15.72
C LYS A 114 -20.15 5.27 15.33
N ALA A 115 -19.39 4.85 14.31
CA ALA A 115 -19.44 3.48 13.83
C ALA A 115 -18.90 2.51 14.90
N SER A 116 -19.50 1.33 15.01
CA SER A 116 -19.06 0.31 15.98
C SER A 116 -17.79 -0.43 15.55
N TYR A 117 -17.50 -0.42 14.26
CA TYR A 117 -16.29 -1.03 13.69
C TYR A 117 -15.83 -0.29 12.42
N THR A 118 -14.58 -0.46 12.12
CA THR A 118 -13.92 -0.14 10.85
C THR A 118 -12.98 -1.29 10.48
N GLY A 119 -11.84 -1.01 9.87
CA GLY A 119 -10.82 -2.02 9.57
C GLY A 119 -9.75 -1.53 8.63
N CYS A 120 -9.12 -2.47 7.98
CA CYS A 120 -8.24 -2.22 6.85
C CYS A 120 -8.55 -3.19 5.71
N THR A 121 -8.24 -2.76 4.49
CA THR A 121 -8.53 -3.51 3.27
C THR A 121 -7.31 -3.48 2.36
N VAL A 122 -6.88 -4.66 1.91
CA VAL A 122 -5.97 -4.80 0.77
C VAL A 122 -6.80 -5.09 -0.47
N HIS A 123 -6.58 -4.29 -1.53
CA HIS A 123 -7.36 -4.39 -2.77
C HIS A 123 -6.46 -4.14 -3.98
N PHE A 124 -6.87 -4.60 -5.14
CA PHE A 124 -6.26 -4.18 -6.40
C PHE A 124 -6.57 -2.72 -6.68
N VAL A 125 -5.62 -2.02 -7.31
CA VAL A 125 -5.82 -0.62 -7.73
C VAL A 125 -6.41 -0.60 -9.13
N ASN A 126 -7.51 0.15 -9.29
CA ASN A 126 -8.10 0.51 -10.57
C ASN A 126 -8.13 2.04 -10.72
N GLU A 127 -8.80 2.55 -11.74
CA GLU A 127 -8.89 3.99 -12.02
C GLU A 127 -9.78 4.79 -11.04
N LYS A 128 -10.53 4.09 -10.17
CA LYS A 128 -11.38 4.72 -9.15
C LYS A 128 -10.70 4.61 -7.79
N ILE A 129 -10.88 5.62 -6.96
CA ILE A 129 -10.26 5.66 -5.62
C ILE A 129 -10.88 4.57 -4.72
N ASP A 130 -10.02 3.69 -4.21
CA ASP A 130 -10.36 2.62 -3.25
C ASP A 130 -11.57 1.77 -3.68
N ASP A 131 -11.64 1.43 -4.98
CA ASP A 131 -12.80 0.75 -5.59
C ASP A 131 -12.42 -0.55 -6.31
N GLY A 132 -11.17 -0.97 -6.24
CA GLY A 132 -10.72 -2.21 -6.87
C GLY A 132 -11.13 -3.46 -6.10
N GLU A 133 -10.97 -4.61 -6.72
CA GLU A 133 -11.29 -5.91 -6.15
C GLU A 133 -10.56 -6.14 -4.83
N ILE A 134 -11.31 -6.57 -3.82
CA ILE A 134 -10.80 -6.79 -2.46
C ILE A 134 -10.06 -8.12 -2.41
N ILE A 135 -8.84 -8.10 -1.90
CA ILE A 135 -7.99 -9.28 -1.71
C ILE A 135 -8.16 -9.85 -0.30
N LEU A 136 -8.00 -9.01 0.71
CA LEU A 136 -8.19 -9.32 2.13
C LEU A 136 -8.70 -8.10 2.91
N GLN A 137 -9.47 -8.38 3.96
CA GLN A 137 -9.93 -7.36 4.90
C GLN A 137 -9.81 -7.87 6.34
N GLU A 138 -9.60 -6.94 7.26
CA GLU A 138 -9.63 -7.23 8.71
C GLU A 138 -10.45 -6.18 9.42
N LYS A 139 -11.37 -6.61 10.29
CA LYS A 139 -12.21 -5.72 11.10
C LYS A 139 -11.45 -5.23 12.33
N VAL A 140 -11.70 -3.96 12.67
CA VAL A 140 -11.19 -3.30 13.87
C VAL A 140 -12.35 -2.69 14.64
N LYS A 141 -12.48 -3.01 15.92
CA LYS A 141 -13.50 -2.43 16.80
C LYS A 141 -13.17 -0.97 17.06
N VAL A 142 -14.17 -0.10 16.99
CA VAL A 142 -14.08 1.30 17.43
C VAL A 142 -14.51 1.36 18.89
N MET A 143 -13.66 1.94 19.74
CA MET A 143 -13.93 2.08 21.16
C MET A 143 -14.58 3.44 21.45
N HIS A 144 -15.37 3.53 22.49
CA HIS A 144 -16.09 4.76 22.85
C HIS A 144 -15.17 5.98 23.07
N ASN A 145 -13.97 5.73 23.58
CA ASN A 145 -12.95 6.76 23.87
C ASN A 145 -11.88 6.90 22.79
N ASP A 146 -12.09 6.33 21.58
CA ASP A 146 -11.13 6.49 20.51
C ASP A 146 -11.07 7.93 20.01
N ASN A 147 -9.84 8.38 19.79
CA ASN A 147 -9.53 9.49 18.92
C ASN A 147 -8.91 8.98 17.60
N VAL A 148 -8.62 9.89 16.68
CA VAL A 148 -8.04 9.54 15.36
C VAL A 148 -6.74 8.76 15.53
N GLN A 149 -5.88 9.14 16.49
CA GLN A 149 -4.59 8.48 16.69
C GLN A 149 -4.75 7.06 17.22
N THR A 150 -5.50 6.87 18.32
CA THR A 150 -5.68 5.55 18.94
C THR A 150 -6.34 4.55 17.99
N LEU A 151 -7.30 5.02 17.18
CA LEU A 151 -7.92 4.19 16.16
C LEU A 151 -6.95 3.86 15.01
N SER A 152 -6.16 4.85 14.57
CA SER A 152 -5.15 4.66 13.52
C SER A 152 -4.09 3.64 13.92
N ASP A 153 -3.58 3.72 15.16
CA ASP A 153 -2.57 2.79 15.68
C ASP A 153 -3.10 1.35 15.69
N ARG A 154 -4.35 1.16 16.13
CA ARG A 154 -5.00 -0.15 16.14
C ARG A 154 -5.26 -0.70 14.73
N ILE A 155 -5.61 0.16 13.78
CA ILE A 155 -5.75 -0.23 12.37
C ILE A 155 -4.40 -0.62 11.79
N LEU A 156 -3.34 0.16 12.07
CA LEU A 156 -1.98 -0.08 11.58
C LEU A 156 -1.43 -1.45 12.02
N GLU A 157 -1.72 -1.88 13.26
CA GLU A 157 -1.37 -3.23 13.72
C GLU A 157 -1.97 -4.32 12.81
N LYS A 158 -3.22 -4.15 12.39
CA LYS A 158 -3.90 -5.07 11.49
C LYS A 158 -3.36 -5.00 10.06
N GLU A 159 -3.07 -3.78 9.57
CA GLU A 159 -2.43 -3.59 8.27
C GLU A 159 -1.10 -4.33 8.17
N HIS A 160 -0.28 -4.26 9.21
CA HIS A 160 1.01 -4.96 9.26
C HIS A 160 0.88 -6.49 9.18
N ILE A 161 -0.27 -7.03 9.54
CA ILE A 161 -0.56 -8.47 9.46
C ILE A 161 -1.14 -8.84 8.10
N ILE A 162 -2.18 -8.12 7.64
CA ILE A 162 -2.90 -8.56 6.44
C ILE A 162 -2.18 -8.22 5.15
N TYR A 163 -1.38 -7.15 5.12
CA TYR A 163 -0.71 -6.76 3.88
C TYR A 163 0.33 -7.81 3.42
N PRO A 164 1.22 -8.32 4.28
CA PRO A 164 2.08 -9.45 3.90
C PRO A 164 1.30 -10.71 3.50
N ARG A 165 0.17 -11.00 4.16
CA ARG A 165 -0.68 -12.15 3.80
C ARG A 165 -1.30 -11.98 2.42
N ALA A 166 -1.78 -10.78 2.10
CA ALA A 166 -2.30 -10.46 0.77
C ALA A 166 -1.21 -10.56 -0.31
N LEU A 167 -0.01 -10.01 -0.03
CA LEU A 167 1.14 -10.14 -0.93
C LEU A 167 1.49 -11.61 -1.16
N LYS A 168 1.54 -12.44 -0.12
CA LYS A 168 1.82 -13.88 -0.24
C LYS A 168 0.81 -14.57 -1.14
N LYS A 169 -0.49 -14.29 -0.94
CA LYS A 169 -1.58 -14.85 -1.76
C LYS A 169 -1.37 -14.52 -3.23
N ILE A 170 -1.26 -13.23 -3.58
CA ILE A 170 -1.13 -12.80 -4.98
C ILE A 170 0.17 -13.29 -5.63
N ALA A 171 1.29 -13.23 -4.91
CA ALA A 171 2.57 -13.71 -5.44
C ALA A 171 2.55 -15.23 -5.72
N SER A 172 1.85 -16.02 -4.90
CA SER A 172 1.67 -17.45 -5.17
C SER A 172 0.80 -17.71 -6.41
N GLU A 173 -0.21 -16.89 -6.65
CA GLU A 173 -1.06 -16.97 -7.84
C GLU A 173 -0.26 -16.63 -9.12
N ILE A 174 0.57 -15.56 -9.08
CA ILE A 174 1.44 -15.17 -10.21
C ILE A 174 2.46 -16.27 -10.57
N LYS A 175 3.06 -16.95 -9.57
CA LYS A 175 4.03 -18.02 -9.82
C LYS A 175 3.44 -19.27 -10.48
N ASN A 176 2.13 -19.46 -10.38
CA ASN A 176 1.44 -20.62 -10.91
C ASN A 176 0.87 -20.38 -12.33
N LEU A 177 1.10 -19.20 -12.91
CA LEU A 177 0.77 -18.83 -14.29
C LEU A 177 1.98 -19.00 -15.22
#